data_13512f91cfad8e6e0e3631378cb6bcf6
#
_entry.id   13512f91cfad8e6e0e3631378cb6bcf6
#
_cell.length_a   1.000
_cell.length_b   1.000
_cell.length_c   1.000
_cell.angle_alpha   90.00
_cell.angle_beta   90.00
_cell.angle_gamma   90.00
#
_symmetry.space_group_name_H-M   'P 1'
#
loop_
_entity.id
_entity.type
_entity.pdbx_description
1 polymer ?
#
loop_
_entity_poly.entity_id
_entity_poly.type
_entity_poly.pdbx_seq_one_letter_code
_entity_poly.pdbx_strand_id
1 'polypeptide(L)'
;MNRAGFNLLTSIWLLLPAMLLAEERPHIVLVMSDDHGFGDTGYNGHPFVSTPHLDAMAKVGVVFDRFYAAAPVCSPTRASVMTGRHPFRGNVPNHGHYLRPHEVTIAEALKGAGYVTGHFGKWHIGSVQRNSPTSPGGQGFDEWLSGLNFFDKDPYLSRDGTYQRMTGSGSVLSMDATISFLSAHRNKGKSMFAVCWFPAPHDPFGEVPRGIAGAESLYREHGKPAGYFREITLLDQQVGRLRKALRDLEIAEDTLLIYHSDNGGLVEDSSGGRMKKGSIYEGGLRVP
;
A
#
# COMPACT_ATOMS: atom_id res chain seq x y z
N MET A 1 11.41 -83.25 -26.59
CA MET A 1 12.10 -82.01 -26.94
C MET A 1 11.12 -80.86 -26.89
N ASN A 2 10.99 -80.21 -25.70
CA ASN A 2 10.08 -79.07 -25.49
C ASN A 2 10.92 -77.78 -25.42
N ARG A 3 10.68 -76.87 -26.33
CA ARG A 3 11.23 -75.51 -26.29
C ARG A 3 10.25 -74.61 -25.56
N ALA A 4 10.63 -74.15 -24.35
CA ALA A 4 9.93 -73.11 -23.61
C ALA A 4 10.28 -71.77 -24.22
N GLY A 5 9.29 -71.06 -24.75
CA GLY A 5 9.41 -69.68 -25.19
C GLY A 5 9.39 -68.72 -24.00
N PHE A 6 10.44 -67.93 -23.83
CA PHE A 6 10.54 -66.86 -22.86
C PHE A 6 9.91 -65.59 -23.44
N ASN A 7 8.73 -65.21 -22.97
CA ASN A 7 8.11 -63.92 -23.28
C ASN A 7 8.71 -62.82 -22.39
N LEU A 8 9.54 -61.97 -22.95
CA LEU A 8 10.07 -60.77 -22.29
C LEU A 8 9.02 -59.67 -22.40
N LEU A 9 8.25 -59.46 -21.32
CA LEU A 9 7.39 -58.31 -21.17
C LEU A 9 8.22 -57.11 -20.77
N THR A 10 8.56 -56.28 -21.77
CA THR A 10 9.18 -54.96 -21.56
C THR A 10 8.11 -53.99 -21.00
N SER A 11 8.13 -53.77 -19.70
CA SER A 11 7.36 -52.69 -19.04
C SER A 11 7.96 -51.33 -19.39
N ILE A 12 7.30 -50.63 -20.28
CA ILE A 12 7.62 -49.22 -20.56
C ILE A 12 7.04 -48.38 -19.44
N TRP A 13 7.87 -47.96 -18.50
CA TRP A 13 7.53 -46.90 -17.55
C TRP A 13 7.48 -45.58 -18.28
N LEU A 14 6.27 -45.10 -18.59
CA LEU A 14 6.03 -43.71 -18.96
C LEU A 14 6.37 -42.83 -17.77
N LEU A 15 7.57 -42.25 -17.78
CA LEU A 15 7.95 -41.11 -16.97
C LEU A 15 7.11 -39.92 -17.45
N LEU A 16 5.89 -39.75 -16.91
CA LEU A 16 5.25 -38.46 -16.97
C LEU A 16 6.17 -37.49 -16.22
N PRO A 17 6.64 -36.40 -16.86
CA PRO A 17 7.25 -35.33 -16.11
C PRO A 17 6.18 -34.83 -15.14
N ALA A 18 6.41 -34.99 -13.84
CA ALA A 18 5.67 -34.23 -12.85
C ALA A 18 5.95 -32.76 -13.18
N MET A 19 5.06 -32.13 -13.94
CA MET A 19 4.97 -30.68 -13.96
C MET A 19 4.71 -30.31 -12.51
N LEU A 20 5.75 -29.93 -11.81
CA LEU A 20 5.60 -29.11 -10.63
C LEU A 20 4.79 -27.89 -11.09
N LEU A 21 3.48 -27.93 -10.86
CA LEU A 21 2.65 -26.74 -10.89
C LEU A 21 3.32 -25.84 -9.87
N ALA A 22 4.11 -24.88 -10.35
CA ALA A 22 4.58 -23.82 -9.50
C ALA A 22 3.31 -23.23 -8.90
N GLU A 23 3.17 -23.35 -7.59
CA GLU A 23 2.05 -22.80 -6.85
C GLU A 23 2.00 -21.32 -7.20
N GLU A 24 1.01 -20.89 -7.98
CA GLU A 24 0.88 -19.52 -8.44
C GLU A 24 0.62 -18.66 -7.20
N ARG A 25 1.66 -17.99 -6.74
CA ARG A 25 1.58 -17.11 -5.58
C ARG A 25 0.94 -15.81 -6.01
N PRO A 26 -0.04 -15.30 -5.27
CA PRO A 26 -0.72 -14.05 -5.65
C PRO A 26 0.26 -12.87 -5.66
N HIS A 27 -0.02 -11.90 -6.49
CA HIS A 27 0.56 -10.55 -6.32
C HIS A 27 -0.03 -9.92 -5.07
N ILE A 28 0.73 -9.08 -4.39
CA ILE A 28 0.28 -8.41 -3.17
C ILE A 28 0.51 -6.90 -3.34
N VAL A 29 -0.55 -6.14 -3.19
CA VAL A 29 -0.49 -4.67 -3.24
C VAL A 29 -1.06 -4.10 -1.94
N LEU A 30 -0.20 -3.47 -1.14
CA LEU A 30 -0.59 -2.78 0.09
C LEU A 30 -0.70 -1.28 -0.20
N VAL A 31 -1.89 -0.74 -0.10
CA VAL A 31 -2.17 0.70 -0.24
C VAL A 31 -2.50 1.26 1.14
N MET A 32 -1.76 2.29 1.56
CA MET A 32 -1.99 2.95 2.84
C MET A 32 -2.05 4.46 2.65
N SER A 33 -3.10 5.07 3.18
CA SER A 33 -3.25 6.52 3.31
C SER A 33 -2.56 7.04 4.57
N ASP A 34 -2.37 8.35 4.63
CA ASP A 34 -1.77 9.06 5.76
C ASP A 34 -2.82 9.97 6.41
N ASP A 35 -3.30 9.61 7.61
CA ASP A 35 -4.32 10.33 8.35
C ASP A 35 -5.77 10.19 7.81
N HIS A 36 -6.15 9.07 7.24
CA HIS A 36 -7.51 8.82 6.78
C HIS A 36 -8.33 8.12 7.85
N GLY A 37 -9.35 8.80 8.37
CA GLY A 37 -10.22 8.27 9.43
C GLY A 37 -11.19 7.21 8.94
N PHE A 38 -11.58 6.29 9.83
CA PHE A 38 -12.54 5.22 9.54
C PHE A 38 -13.85 5.75 8.95
N GLY A 39 -14.40 6.82 9.54
CA GLY A 39 -15.66 7.44 9.09
C GLY A 39 -15.53 8.33 7.85
N ASP A 40 -14.32 8.55 7.34
CA ASP A 40 -14.07 9.47 6.23
C ASP A 40 -14.23 8.79 4.85
N THR A 41 -15.10 7.80 4.75
CA THR A 41 -15.43 7.07 3.52
C THR A 41 -16.94 6.97 3.30
N GLY A 42 -17.38 6.92 2.05
CA GLY A 42 -18.80 6.78 1.70
C GLY A 42 -19.39 5.47 2.23
N TYR A 43 -18.67 4.35 2.11
CA TYR A 43 -19.16 3.05 2.58
C TYR A 43 -19.29 2.96 4.14
N ASN A 44 -18.62 3.83 4.89
CA ASN A 44 -18.80 3.98 6.33
C ASN A 44 -19.80 5.08 6.69
N GLY A 45 -20.51 5.64 5.69
CA GLY A 45 -21.64 6.55 5.91
C GLY A 45 -21.27 8.03 6.05
N HIS A 46 -20.10 8.47 5.58
CA HIS A 46 -19.79 9.90 5.57
C HIS A 46 -20.80 10.69 4.75
N PRO A 47 -21.38 11.79 5.28
CA PRO A 47 -22.53 12.44 4.65
C PRO A 47 -22.23 13.14 3.33
N PHE A 48 -20.98 13.51 3.04
CA PHE A 48 -20.63 14.25 1.83
C PHE A 48 -19.27 13.92 1.21
N VAL A 49 -18.39 13.15 1.86
CA VAL A 49 -17.12 12.74 1.23
C VAL A 49 -17.42 11.75 0.09
N SER A 50 -16.84 12.01 -1.07
CA SER A 50 -17.02 11.17 -2.24
C SER A 50 -15.84 10.20 -2.38
N THR A 51 -16.11 8.90 -2.16
CA THR A 51 -15.13 7.81 -2.30
C THR A 51 -15.67 6.65 -3.15
N PRO A 52 -16.16 6.91 -4.39
CA PRO A 52 -16.86 5.90 -5.19
C PRO A 52 -16.01 4.69 -5.53
N HIS A 53 -14.68 4.81 -5.60
CA HIS A 53 -13.79 3.70 -5.92
C HIS A 53 -13.50 2.80 -4.72
N LEU A 54 -13.35 3.37 -3.52
CA LEU A 54 -13.27 2.64 -2.25
C LEU A 54 -14.62 1.98 -1.94
N ASP A 55 -15.74 2.71 -2.15
CA ASP A 55 -17.09 2.16 -1.97
C ASP A 55 -17.33 0.95 -2.89
N ALA A 56 -16.89 1.04 -4.15
CA ALA A 56 -16.96 -0.06 -5.09
C ALA A 56 -15.99 -1.20 -4.75
N MET A 57 -14.89 -0.94 -4.06
CA MET A 57 -13.98 -1.96 -3.54
C MET A 57 -14.61 -2.67 -2.34
N ALA A 58 -15.16 -1.92 -1.39
CA ALA A 58 -15.84 -2.44 -0.21
C ALA A 58 -17.05 -3.34 -0.57
N LYS A 59 -17.77 -3.00 -1.64
CA LYS A 59 -18.94 -3.76 -2.09
C LYS A 59 -18.61 -5.15 -2.61
N VAL A 60 -17.41 -5.40 -3.11
CA VAL A 60 -17.00 -6.69 -3.70
C VAL A 60 -15.90 -7.40 -2.92
N GLY A 61 -15.31 -6.72 -1.94
CA GLY A 61 -14.23 -7.22 -1.09
C GLY A 61 -14.70 -7.60 0.31
N VAL A 62 -13.72 -7.75 1.20
CA VAL A 62 -13.95 -7.95 2.64
C VAL A 62 -13.69 -6.63 3.35
N VAL A 63 -14.65 -6.16 4.14
CA VAL A 63 -14.54 -4.98 4.99
C VAL A 63 -14.33 -5.42 6.43
N PHE A 64 -13.31 -4.88 7.07
CA PHE A 64 -13.02 -5.13 8.49
C PHE A 64 -13.56 -3.98 9.33
N ASP A 65 -14.74 -4.13 9.91
CA ASP A 65 -15.38 -3.10 10.75
C ASP A 65 -14.56 -2.71 11.98
N ARG A 66 -13.67 -3.56 12.42
CA ARG A 66 -12.81 -3.37 13.60
C ARG A 66 -11.34 -3.57 13.24
N PHE A 67 -10.83 -2.70 12.37
CA PHE A 67 -9.43 -2.68 11.99
C PHE A 67 -8.74 -1.49 12.66
N TYR A 68 -7.62 -1.76 13.34
CA TYR A 68 -6.95 -0.77 14.17
C TYR A 68 -5.49 -0.62 13.76
N ALA A 69 -5.05 0.62 13.61
CA ALA A 69 -3.64 0.96 13.48
C ALA A 69 -2.88 0.61 14.77
N ALA A 70 -1.64 0.23 14.65
CA ALA A 70 -0.82 -0.16 15.78
C ALA A 70 -0.45 1.00 16.73
N ALA A 71 -0.63 2.24 16.25
CA ALA A 71 -0.44 3.47 17.02
C ALA A 71 -1.26 4.61 16.39
N PRO A 72 -1.59 5.67 17.17
CA PRO A 72 -2.34 6.80 16.63
C PRO A 72 -1.49 7.80 15.84
N VAL A 73 -0.33 7.40 15.35
CA VAL A 73 0.64 8.22 14.60
C VAL A 73 1.41 7.40 13.57
N CYS A 74 1.93 8.08 12.52
CA CYS A 74 2.45 7.50 11.29
C CYS A 74 3.59 6.48 11.46
N SER A 75 4.80 6.90 11.91
CA SER A 75 5.98 6.03 11.92
C SER A 75 5.81 4.74 12.70
N PRO A 76 5.22 4.73 13.91
CA PRO A 76 4.98 3.50 14.66
C PRO A 76 4.12 2.47 13.90
N THR A 77 3.02 2.91 13.29
CA THR A 77 2.16 2.02 12.50
C THR A 77 2.88 1.52 11.26
N ARG A 78 3.62 2.38 10.54
CA ARG A 78 4.39 1.98 9.36
C ARG A 78 5.43 0.91 9.70
N ALA A 79 6.13 1.06 10.82
CA ALA A 79 7.07 0.05 11.34
C ALA A 79 6.35 -1.27 11.67
N SER A 80 5.16 -1.20 12.29
CA SER A 80 4.35 -2.40 12.59
C SER A 80 3.85 -3.10 11.34
N VAL A 81 3.40 -2.37 10.31
CA VAL A 81 2.99 -2.94 9.01
C VAL A 81 4.15 -3.67 8.36
N MET A 82 5.36 -3.10 8.41
CA MET A 82 6.53 -3.72 7.81
C MET A 82 7.04 -4.96 8.57
N THR A 83 6.86 -5.02 9.90
CA THR A 83 7.50 -6.05 10.73
C THR A 83 6.53 -7.04 11.38
N GLY A 84 5.22 -6.75 11.38
CA GLY A 84 4.24 -7.51 12.16
C GLY A 84 4.42 -7.37 13.67
N ARG A 85 5.24 -6.41 14.15
CA ARG A 85 5.57 -6.25 15.57
C ARG A 85 4.97 -4.99 16.14
N HIS A 86 4.66 -5.03 17.44
CA HIS A 86 4.23 -3.84 18.17
C HIS A 86 5.32 -2.74 18.10
N PRO A 87 4.97 -1.45 17.93
CA PRO A 87 5.92 -0.35 17.68
C PRO A 87 7.04 -0.24 18.72
N PHE A 88 6.73 -0.40 20.00
CA PHE A 88 7.74 -0.39 21.08
C PHE A 88 8.76 -1.53 20.96
N ARG A 89 8.35 -2.69 20.45
CA ARG A 89 9.28 -3.81 20.23
C ARG A 89 10.17 -3.56 19.01
N GLY A 90 9.67 -2.90 17.98
CA GLY A 90 10.41 -2.46 16.80
C GLY A 90 11.28 -1.22 17.03
N ASN A 91 11.24 -0.63 18.25
CA ASN A 91 11.95 0.61 18.61
C ASN A 91 11.50 1.87 17.82
N VAL A 92 10.25 1.88 17.38
CA VAL A 92 9.63 3.03 16.70
C VAL A 92 8.40 3.48 17.51
N PRO A 93 8.59 3.99 18.74
CA PRO A 93 7.46 4.35 19.61
C PRO A 93 6.79 5.67 19.21
N ASN A 94 7.44 6.52 18.40
CA ASN A 94 6.94 7.84 17.98
C ASN A 94 7.61 8.28 16.67
N HIS A 95 7.27 9.48 16.16
CA HIS A 95 7.94 10.13 15.03
C HIS A 95 9.45 10.31 15.28
N GLY A 96 10.23 10.34 14.20
CA GLY A 96 11.68 10.52 14.25
C GLY A 96 12.47 9.31 14.69
N HIS A 97 11.82 8.21 15.02
CA HIS A 97 12.47 6.93 15.27
C HIS A 97 12.55 6.13 13.97
N TYR A 98 13.68 5.45 13.78
CA TYR A 98 13.93 4.61 12.63
C TYR A 98 13.82 3.12 13.01
N LEU A 99 13.35 2.33 12.07
CA LEU A 99 13.37 0.89 12.19
C LEU A 99 14.81 0.40 12.38
N ARG A 100 15.01 -0.56 13.27
CA ARG A 100 16.36 -1.11 13.47
C ARG A 100 16.75 -1.93 12.24
N PRO A 101 18.02 -1.83 11.77
CA PRO A 101 18.47 -2.58 10.61
C PRO A 101 18.35 -4.10 10.66
N HIS A 102 18.24 -4.68 11.87
CA HIS A 102 18.11 -6.12 12.08
C HIS A 102 16.65 -6.60 12.22
N GLU A 103 15.67 -5.70 12.14
CA GLU A 103 14.27 -6.11 12.06
C GLU A 103 14.00 -6.72 10.68
N VAL A 104 13.38 -7.89 10.67
CA VAL A 104 12.99 -8.55 9.44
C VAL A 104 11.66 -7.96 8.97
N THR A 105 11.63 -7.44 7.77
CA THR A 105 10.43 -6.86 7.16
C THR A 105 9.67 -7.87 6.30
N ILE A 106 8.39 -7.59 6.07
CA ILE A 106 7.59 -8.36 5.10
C ILE A 106 8.20 -8.31 3.69
N ALA A 107 8.85 -7.20 3.31
CA ALA A 107 9.51 -7.08 2.02
C ALA A 107 10.71 -8.04 1.91
N GLU A 108 11.55 -8.13 2.95
CA GLU A 108 12.65 -9.10 3.00
C GLU A 108 12.15 -10.54 2.97
N ALA A 109 11.10 -10.85 3.73
CA ALA A 109 10.51 -12.18 3.75
C ALA A 109 9.95 -12.59 2.39
N LEU A 110 9.18 -11.70 1.74
CA LEU A 110 8.61 -11.96 0.42
C LEU A 110 9.69 -12.00 -0.68
N LYS A 111 10.70 -11.13 -0.61
CA LYS A 111 11.87 -11.20 -1.49
C LYS A 111 12.59 -12.55 -1.37
N GLY A 112 12.81 -13.03 -0.13
CA GLY A 112 13.34 -14.36 0.14
C GLY A 112 12.47 -15.49 -0.40
N ALA A 113 11.16 -15.26 -0.51
CA ALA A 113 10.20 -16.16 -1.14
C ALA A 113 10.12 -16.02 -2.68
N GLY A 114 10.95 -15.17 -3.30
CA GLY A 114 11.04 -15.02 -4.75
C GLY A 114 10.18 -13.91 -5.35
N TYR A 115 9.53 -13.09 -4.55
CA TYR A 115 8.83 -11.90 -5.04
C TYR A 115 9.82 -10.84 -5.53
N VAL A 116 9.38 -10.05 -6.51
CA VAL A 116 9.98 -8.74 -6.79
C VAL A 116 9.24 -7.68 -5.97
N THR A 117 9.96 -6.75 -5.35
CA THR A 117 9.41 -5.88 -4.31
C THR A 117 9.59 -4.41 -4.64
N GLY A 118 8.55 -3.59 -4.44
CA GLY A 118 8.58 -2.15 -4.72
C GLY A 118 7.90 -1.31 -3.63
N HIS A 119 8.48 -0.15 -3.29
CA HIS A 119 7.91 0.82 -2.35
C HIS A 119 7.76 2.20 -2.97
N PHE A 120 6.56 2.77 -2.91
CA PHE A 120 6.21 4.03 -3.57
C PHE A 120 5.45 4.94 -2.62
N GLY A 121 6.03 6.11 -2.29
CA GLY A 121 5.41 7.08 -1.41
C GLY A 121 6.18 7.38 -0.12
N LYS A 122 5.47 7.71 0.95
CA LYS A 122 6.03 8.12 2.24
C LYS A 122 6.66 6.93 2.98
N TRP A 123 7.99 6.97 3.24
CA TRP A 123 8.68 5.94 4.00
C TRP A 123 8.52 6.09 5.51
N HIS A 124 9.03 7.16 6.07
CA HIS A 124 8.91 7.64 7.46
C HIS A 124 9.37 6.68 8.57
N ILE A 125 10.11 5.64 8.26
CA ILE A 125 10.69 4.67 9.21
C ILE A 125 12.19 4.46 9.01
N GLY A 126 12.83 5.36 8.27
CA GLY A 126 14.25 5.30 7.99
C GLY A 126 14.70 6.33 6.98
N SER A 127 15.93 6.22 6.53
CA SER A 127 16.49 7.01 5.44
C SER A 127 15.91 6.56 4.09
N VAL A 128 16.05 7.39 3.06
CA VAL A 128 15.75 7.02 1.66
C VAL A 128 17.00 7.08 0.78
N GLN A 129 18.19 7.11 1.38
CA GLN A 129 19.47 7.06 0.67
C GLN A 129 19.88 5.63 0.35
N ARG A 130 20.50 5.40 -0.82
CA ARG A 130 20.84 4.09 -1.36
C ARG A 130 21.56 3.15 -0.37
N ASN A 131 22.57 3.64 0.31
CA ASN A 131 23.46 2.85 1.15
C ASN A 131 23.03 2.83 2.62
N SER A 132 21.87 3.38 2.95
CA SER A 132 21.37 3.33 4.33
C SER A 132 20.75 1.96 4.62
N PRO A 133 21.10 1.30 5.73
CA PRO A 133 20.49 0.03 6.11
C PRO A 133 19.00 0.18 6.49
N THR A 134 18.52 1.41 6.69
CA THR A 134 17.12 1.72 7.01
C THR A 134 16.36 2.32 5.82
N SER A 135 16.96 2.33 4.62
CA SER A 135 16.27 2.73 3.39
C SER A 135 15.29 1.65 2.94
N PRO A 136 14.34 1.94 2.05
CA PRO A 136 13.53 0.90 1.44
C PRO A 136 14.37 -0.25 0.87
N GLY A 137 15.46 0.06 0.16
CA GLY A 137 16.38 -0.96 -0.37
C GLY A 137 17.09 -1.77 0.72
N GLY A 138 17.51 -1.13 1.81
CA GLY A 138 18.10 -1.80 2.98
C GLY A 138 17.11 -2.66 3.76
N GLN A 139 15.80 -2.44 3.54
CA GLN A 139 14.68 -3.13 4.17
C GLN A 139 13.92 -4.05 3.20
N GLY A 140 14.59 -4.49 2.12
CA GLY A 140 14.11 -5.57 1.26
C GLY A 140 13.41 -5.17 -0.03
N PHE A 141 13.28 -3.88 -0.35
CA PHE A 141 12.69 -3.45 -1.62
C PHE A 141 13.74 -3.40 -2.75
N ASP A 142 13.38 -3.97 -3.92
CA ASP A 142 14.22 -3.96 -5.11
C ASP A 142 14.20 -2.59 -5.80
N GLU A 143 13.05 -1.95 -5.84
CA GLU A 143 12.82 -0.64 -6.46
C GLU A 143 12.04 0.27 -5.52
N TRP A 144 12.32 1.58 -5.54
CA TRP A 144 11.52 2.55 -4.79
C TRP A 144 11.50 3.95 -5.40
N LEU A 145 10.40 4.64 -5.20
CA LEU A 145 10.27 6.09 -5.32
C LEU A 145 9.67 6.62 -4.03
N SER A 146 10.51 7.09 -3.10
CA SER A 146 10.09 7.32 -1.73
C SER A 146 10.50 8.68 -1.19
N GLY A 147 9.60 9.29 -0.41
CA GLY A 147 9.88 10.45 0.42
C GLY A 147 10.27 10.04 1.84
N LEU A 148 11.16 10.82 2.46
CA LEU A 148 11.60 10.58 3.83
C LEU A 148 10.44 10.68 4.82
N ASN A 149 9.57 11.68 4.64
CA ASN A 149 8.39 11.97 5.44
C ASN A 149 7.26 12.44 4.51
N PHE A 150 6.33 13.25 5.03
CA PHE A 150 5.29 13.90 4.24
C PHE A 150 5.88 14.67 3.05
N PHE A 151 5.19 14.64 1.96
CA PHE A 151 5.44 15.42 0.75
C PHE A 151 4.13 15.66 0.02
N ASP A 152 4.05 16.76 -0.71
CA ASP A 152 2.84 17.14 -1.45
C ASP A 152 3.16 17.41 -2.91
N LYS A 153 2.93 18.66 -3.38
CA LYS A 153 3.11 19.05 -4.78
C LYS A 153 4.58 19.29 -5.12
N ASP A 154 4.98 18.85 -6.30
CA ASP A 154 6.32 19.01 -6.87
C ASP A 154 7.47 18.58 -5.91
N PRO A 155 7.35 17.39 -5.30
CA PRO A 155 8.24 16.96 -4.24
C PRO A 155 9.64 16.59 -4.73
N TYR A 156 10.60 16.56 -3.79
CA TYR A 156 11.85 15.82 -3.95
C TYR A 156 11.67 14.40 -3.43
N LEU A 157 11.75 13.41 -4.30
CA LEU A 157 11.67 11.99 -3.96
C LEU A 157 12.97 11.28 -4.28
N SER A 158 13.26 10.24 -3.54
CA SER A 158 14.38 9.35 -3.79
C SER A 158 13.93 8.18 -4.68
N ARG A 159 14.47 8.12 -5.90
CA ARG A 159 14.37 6.94 -6.76
C ARG A 159 15.61 6.09 -6.54
N ASP A 160 15.44 4.94 -5.94
CA ASP A 160 16.51 3.96 -5.67
C ASP A 160 17.75 4.59 -5.02
N GLY A 161 17.53 5.56 -4.12
CA GLY A 161 18.57 6.25 -3.37
C GLY A 161 19.11 7.53 -3.99
N THR A 162 18.58 7.94 -5.15
CA THR A 162 18.95 9.21 -5.80
C THR A 162 17.78 10.18 -5.72
N TYR A 163 18.00 11.33 -5.07
CA TYR A 163 16.99 12.39 -4.99
C TYR A 163 16.77 13.07 -6.33
N GLN A 164 15.51 13.25 -6.68
CA GLN A 164 15.10 13.99 -7.87
C GLN A 164 13.85 14.82 -7.58
N ARG A 165 13.76 15.98 -8.21
CA ARG A 165 12.55 16.79 -8.18
C ARG A 165 11.52 16.17 -9.12
N MET A 166 10.32 15.95 -8.60
CA MET A 166 9.18 15.48 -9.35
C MET A 166 8.22 16.65 -9.61
N THR A 167 7.32 16.52 -10.56
CA THR A 167 6.28 17.52 -10.84
C THR A 167 4.92 16.87 -10.71
N GLY A 168 4.03 17.46 -9.93
CA GLY A 168 2.67 16.99 -9.70
C GLY A 168 2.37 16.65 -8.24
N SER A 169 1.17 16.12 -7.97
CA SER A 169 0.74 15.70 -6.64
C SER A 169 1.49 14.46 -6.19
N GLY A 170 1.92 14.43 -4.93
CA GLY A 170 2.62 13.30 -4.31
C GLY A 170 1.83 12.00 -4.40
N SER A 171 0.51 12.04 -4.22
CA SER A 171 -0.35 10.85 -4.32
C SER A 171 -0.43 10.31 -5.75
N VAL A 172 -0.51 11.19 -6.75
CA VAL A 172 -0.48 10.79 -8.17
C VAL A 172 0.86 10.17 -8.53
N LEU A 173 1.97 10.79 -8.12
CA LEU A 173 3.33 10.30 -8.38
C LEU A 173 3.58 8.93 -7.74
N SER A 174 3.11 8.72 -6.52
CA SER A 174 3.22 7.42 -5.83
C SER A 174 2.44 6.33 -6.57
N MET A 175 1.23 6.64 -7.05
CA MET A 175 0.42 5.70 -7.81
C MET A 175 0.98 5.43 -9.20
N ASP A 176 1.47 6.45 -9.90
CA ASP A 176 2.12 6.29 -11.22
C ASP A 176 3.32 5.35 -11.13
N ALA A 177 4.15 5.51 -10.09
CA ALA A 177 5.29 4.64 -9.85
C ALA A 177 4.86 3.20 -9.52
N THR A 178 3.80 3.03 -8.72
CA THR A 178 3.21 1.72 -8.39
C THR A 178 2.72 1.01 -9.65
N ILE A 179 1.92 1.68 -10.48
CA ILE A 179 1.39 1.10 -11.72
C ILE A 179 2.51 0.79 -12.71
N SER A 180 3.51 1.66 -12.80
CA SER A 180 4.69 1.42 -13.66
C SER A 180 5.47 0.19 -13.23
N PHE A 181 5.68 -0.02 -11.92
CA PHE A 181 6.31 -1.22 -11.36
C PHE A 181 5.52 -2.48 -11.71
N LEU A 182 4.21 -2.49 -11.47
CA LEU A 182 3.33 -3.62 -11.80
C LEU A 182 3.38 -3.96 -13.29
N SER A 183 3.30 -2.95 -14.15
CA SER A 183 3.39 -3.11 -15.60
C SER A 183 4.74 -3.68 -16.05
N ALA A 184 5.84 -3.22 -15.45
CA ALA A 184 7.20 -3.64 -15.78
C ALA A 184 7.51 -5.10 -15.39
N HIS A 185 6.80 -5.64 -14.38
CA HIS A 185 7.11 -6.96 -13.82
C HIS A 185 6.06 -8.04 -14.09
N ARG A 186 4.85 -7.70 -14.55
CA ARG A 186 3.72 -8.65 -14.73
C ARG A 186 4.06 -9.92 -15.51
N ASN A 187 4.94 -9.83 -16.51
CA ASN A 187 5.27 -10.93 -17.43
C ASN A 187 6.64 -11.58 -17.13
N LYS A 188 7.24 -11.33 -15.96
CA LYS A 188 8.59 -11.83 -15.63
C LYS A 188 8.60 -13.15 -14.84
N GLY A 189 7.46 -13.83 -14.72
CA GLY A 189 7.36 -15.12 -14.04
C GLY A 189 7.60 -15.06 -12.52
N LYS A 190 7.48 -13.87 -11.91
CA LYS A 190 7.61 -13.66 -10.48
C LYS A 190 6.38 -12.94 -9.94
N SER A 191 5.93 -13.34 -8.76
CA SER A 191 4.93 -12.57 -8.02
C SER A 191 5.48 -11.23 -7.56
N MET A 192 4.63 -10.24 -7.49
CA MET A 192 4.98 -8.86 -7.14
C MET A 192 4.48 -8.50 -5.76
N PHE A 193 5.30 -7.81 -4.96
CA PHE A 193 4.89 -7.14 -3.74
C PHE A 193 5.11 -5.64 -3.91
N ALA A 194 4.02 -4.89 -4.02
CA ALA A 194 4.05 -3.45 -4.14
C ALA A 194 3.44 -2.78 -2.91
N VAL A 195 4.12 -1.78 -2.38
CA VAL A 195 3.66 -0.94 -1.27
C VAL A 195 3.48 0.47 -1.79
N CYS A 196 2.24 0.98 -1.79
CA CYS A 196 1.89 2.35 -2.14
C CYS A 196 1.43 3.09 -0.89
N TRP A 197 2.31 3.90 -0.31
CA TRP A 197 2.01 4.69 0.88
C TRP A 197 1.82 6.16 0.50
N PHE A 198 0.57 6.56 0.41
CA PHE A 198 0.22 7.93 0.05
C PHE A 198 0.69 8.94 1.12
N PRO A 199 1.04 10.17 0.71
CA PRO A 199 1.23 11.28 1.64
C PRO A 199 -0.09 11.91 2.07
N ALA A 200 -1.18 11.71 1.32
CA ALA A 200 -2.51 12.27 1.58
C ALA A 200 -3.36 11.33 2.46
N PRO A 201 -4.34 11.89 3.19
CA PRO A 201 -4.75 13.30 3.29
C PRO A 201 -4.09 14.08 4.44
N HIS A 202 -2.81 13.84 4.75
CA HIS A 202 -2.03 14.57 5.76
C HIS A 202 -1.94 16.07 5.44
N ASP A 203 -1.96 16.92 6.45
CA ASP A 203 -1.73 18.37 6.31
C ASP A 203 -0.24 18.71 6.13
N PRO A 204 0.13 19.86 5.52
CA PRO A 204 -0.75 20.84 4.87
C PRO A 204 -1.37 20.28 3.58
N PHE A 205 -2.63 20.67 3.34
CA PHE A 205 -3.34 20.21 2.14
C PHE A 205 -2.84 20.97 0.91
N GLY A 206 -2.36 20.25 -0.07
CA GLY A 206 -1.89 20.81 -1.32
C GLY A 206 -3.01 21.49 -2.13
N GLU A 207 -2.62 22.19 -3.18
CA GLU A 207 -3.57 22.61 -4.20
C GLU A 207 -4.01 21.36 -5.00
N VAL A 208 -5.14 20.79 -4.61
CA VAL A 208 -5.78 19.76 -5.41
C VAL A 208 -6.09 20.33 -6.80
N PRO A 209 -5.75 19.64 -7.90
CA PRO A 209 -6.01 20.12 -9.25
C PRO A 209 -7.46 20.53 -9.41
N ARG A 210 -7.71 21.73 -9.96
CA ARG A 210 -9.04 22.18 -10.35
C ARG A 210 -9.61 21.15 -11.33
N GLY A 211 -10.78 20.59 -11.04
CA GLY A 211 -11.42 19.65 -11.94
C GLY A 211 -11.81 18.30 -11.35
N ILE A 212 -11.75 18.13 -10.03
CA ILE A 212 -12.48 17.05 -9.37
C ILE A 212 -13.95 17.44 -9.43
N ALA A 213 -14.63 17.05 -10.51
CA ALA A 213 -16.01 17.44 -10.77
C ALA A 213 -16.91 17.08 -9.60
N GLY A 214 -17.62 18.06 -9.06
CA GLY A 214 -18.59 17.93 -7.98
C GLY A 214 -18.01 18.05 -6.55
N ALA A 215 -16.71 17.87 -6.32
CA ALA A 215 -16.14 17.93 -4.99
C ALA A 215 -15.94 19.36 -4.47
N GLU A 216 -15.57 20.31 -5.35
CA GLU A 216 -15.27 21.69 -4.92
C GLU A 216 -16.48 22.44 -4.32
N SER A 217 -17.68 22.28 -4.88
CA SER A 217 -18.88 22.97 -4.36
C SER A 217 -19.31 22.35 -3.02
N LEU A 218 -19.28 21.03 -2.92
CA LEU A 218 -19.63 20.30 -1.67
C LEU A 218 -18.70 20.64 -0.52
N TYR A 219 -17.41 20.82 -0.79
CA TYR A 219 -16.44 21.05 0.28
C TYR A 219 -16.27 22.52 0.68
N ARG A 220 -16.60 23.47 -0.21
CA ARG A 220 -16.54 24.92 0.12
C ARG A 220 -17.49 25.32 1.24
N GLU A 221 -18.63 24.66 1.35
CA GLU A 221 -19.64 24.94 2.36
C GLU A 221 -19.21 24.45 3.77
N HIS A 222 -18.22 23.58 3.85
CA HIS A 222 -17.78 22.94 5.10
C HIS A 222 -16.49 23.54 5.72
N GLY A 223 -16.00 24.67 5.20
CA GLY A 223 -14.90 25.44 5.81
C GLY A 223 -13.52 24.78 5.78
N LYS A 224 -12.75 24.83 6.88
CA LYS A 224 -11.36 24.34 6.95
C LYS A 224 -11.14 22.86 6.60
N PRO A 225 -12.04 21.90 6.88
CA PRO A 225 -11.89 20.52 6.47
C PRO A 225 -11.95 20.28 4.94
N ALA A 226 -12.35 21.28 4.15
CA ALA A 226 -12.48 21.14 2.70
C ALA A 226 -11.21 20.64 2.00
N GLY A 227 -10.04 21.07 2.44
CA GLY A 227 -8.75 20.59 1.93
C GLY A 227 -8.55 19.10 2.19
N TYR A 228 -8.78 18.67 3.40
CA TYR A 228 -8.69 17.27 3.81
C TYR A 228 -9.61 16.36 2.98
N PHE A 229 -10.87 16.72 2.82
CA PHE A 229 -11.83 15.91 2.06
C PHE A 229 -11.53 15.89 0.55
N ARG A 230 -10.94 16.95 0.00
CA ARG A 230 -10.46 16.95 -1.40
C ARG A 230 -9.30 15.99 -1.60
N GLU A 231 -8.36 15.92 -0.65
CA GLU A 231 -7.26 14.97 -0.68
C GLU A 231 -7.76 13.52 -0.61
N ILE A 232 -8.80 13.23 0.19
CA ILE A 232 -9.45 11.92 0.24
C ILE A 232 -10.06 11.57 -1.13
N THR A 233 -10.76 12.52 -1.76
CA THR A 233 -11.33 12.28 -3.10
C THR A 233 -10.25 12.05 -4.16
N LEU A 234 -9.13 12.77 -4.11
CA LEU A 234 -7.99 12.53 -4.99
C LEU A 234 -7.38 11.15 -4.78
N LEU A 235 -7.22 10.75 -3.51
CA LEU A 235 -6.73 9.43 -3.13
C LEU A 235 -7.66 8.33 -3.65
N ASP A 236 -8.96 8.47 -3.47
CA ASP A 236 -9.96 7.53 -4.00
C ASP A 236 -9.85 7.36 -5.51
N GLN A 237 -9.63 8.44 -6.26
CA GLN A 237 -9.37 8.37 -7.70
C GLN A 237 -8.12 7.55 -8.01
N GLN A 238 -7.05 7.65 -7.18
CA GLN A 238 -5.85 6.85 -7.39
C GLN A 238 -6.11 5.36 -7.14
N VAL A 239 -6.92 5.02 -6.14
CA VAL A 239 -7.37 3.62 -5.93
C VAL A 239 -8.17 3.12 -7.14
N GLY A 240 -9.02 3.95 -7.71
CA GLY A 240 -9.74 3.66 -8.96
C GLY A 240 -8.80 3.38 -10.13
N ARG A 241 -7.75 4.19 -10.30
CA ARG A 241 -6.71 4.00 -11.32
C ARG A 241 -5.95 2.68 -11.13
N LEU A 242 -5.58 2.35 -9.90
CA LEU A 242 -4.91 1.09 -9.58
C LEU A 242 -5.79 -0.11 -9.93
N ARG A 243 -7.05 -0.12 -9.49
CA ARG A 243 -7.98 -1.20 -9.80
C ARG A 243 -8.23 -1.37 -11.30
N LYS A 244 -8.26 -0.26 -12.05
CA LYS A 244 -8.30 -0.30 -13.51
C LYS A 244 -7.02 -0.91 -14.08
N ALA A 245 -5.85 -0.45 -13.62
CA ALA A 245 -4.56 -0.96 -14.09
C ALA A 245 -4.40 -2.46 -13.85
N LEU A 246 -4.80 -2.98 -12.68
CA LEU A 246 -4.76 -4.42 -12.41
C LEU A 246 -5.59 -5.22 -13.42
N ARG A 247 -6.78 -4.73 -13.81
CA ARG A 247 -7.60 -5.37 -14.86
C ARG A 247 -6.95 -5.27 -16.24
N ASP A 248 -6.48 -4.09 -16.63
CA ASP A 248 -5.83 -3.87 -17.93
C ASP A 248 -4.54 -4.68 -18.09
N LEU A 249 -3.87 -4.98 -16.97
CA LEU A 249 -2.69 -5.84 -16.91
C LEU A 249 -3.04 -7.34 -16.81
N GLU A 250 -4.32 -7.68 -16.72
CA GLU A 250 -4.82 -9.06 -16.58
C GLU A 250 -4.28 -9.80 -15.35
N ILE A 251 -4.05 -9.08 -14.23
CA ILE A 251 -3.55 -9.63 -12.96
C ILE A 251 -4.51 -9.38 -11.79
N ALA A 252 -5.71 -8.86 -12.04
CA ALA A 252 -6.63 -8.49 -10.97
C ALA A 252 -7.09 -9.70 -10.13
N GLU A 253 -7.37 -10.83 -10.76
CA GLU A 253 -7.84 -12.05 -10.09
C GLU A 253 -6.73 -12.74 -9.26
N ASP A 254 -5.47 -12.50 -9.62
CA ASP A 254 -4.31 -13.06 -8.93
C ASP A 254 -3.65 -12.05 -7.99
N THR A 255 -4.35 -10.95 -7.65
CA THR A 255 -3.81 -9.88 -6.80
C THR A 255 -4.60 -9.72 -5.50
N LEU A 256 -3.92 -9.87 -4.37
CA LEU A 256 -4.42 -9.43 -3.07
C LEU A 256 -4.19 -7.92 -2.94
N LEU A 257 -5.26 -7.13 -3.07
CA LEU A 257 -5.24 -5.68 -2.88
C LEU A 257 -5.80 -5.33 -1.52
N ILE A 258 -5.00 -4.69 -0.67
CA ILE A 258 -5.39 -4.23 0.67
C ILE A 258 -5.29 -2.71 0.71
N TYR A 259 -6.33 -2.05 1.23
CA TYR A 259 -6.37 -0.63 1.55
C TYR A 259 -6.61 -0.41 3.03
N HIS A 260 -5.83 0.48 3.64
CA HIS A 260 -6.03 0.96 5.02
C HIS A 260 -5.36 2.31 5.24
N SER A 261 -5.49 2.89 6.44
CA SER A 261 -4.74 4.08 6.86
C SER A 261 -3.69 3.75 7.93
N ASP A 262 -2.71 4.63 8.12
CA ASP A 262 -1.69 4.47 9.16
C ASP A 262 -2.15 4.92 10.55
N ASN A 263 -3.13 5.78 10.64
CA ASN A 263 -3.83 6.19 11.87
C ASN A 263 -5.17 6.83 11.52
N GLY A 264 -5.93 7.18 12.54
CA GLY A 264 -7.21 7.86 12.37
C GLY A 264 -7.08 9.27 11.76
N GLY A 265 -8.21 9.83 11.37
CA GLY A 265 -8.34 11.07 10.60
C GLY A 265 -7.99 12.33 11.37
N LEU A 266 -8.01 13.46 10.65
CA LEU A 266 -7.71 14.79 11.18
C LEU A 266 -8.97 15.53 11.68
N VAL A 267 -10.15 15.08 11.30
CA VAL A 267 -11.44 15.69 11.67
C VAL A 267 -12.14 14.80 12.68
N GLU A 268 -12.39 15.33 13.89
CA GLU A 268 -12.94 14.55 15.00
C GLU A 268 -14.35 14.02 14.70
N ASP A 269 -15.20 14.85 14.13
CA ASP A 269 -16.60 14.50 13.88
C ASP A 269 -16.78 13.38 12.85
N SER A 270 -15.81 13.16 12.00
CA SER A 270 -15.87 12.19 10.90
C SER A 270 -14.84 11.07 10.99
N SER A 271 -13.94 11.08 11.99
CA SER A 271 -12.91 10.04 12.11
C SER A 271 -13.44 8.65 12.53
N GLY A 272 -14.75 8.53 12.76
CA GLY A 272 -15.41 7.26 13.05
C GLY A 272 -15.41 6.86 14.52
N GLY A 273 -15.23 7.82 15.41
CA GLY A 273 -15.31 7.60 16.85
C GLY A 273 -14.79 8.80 17.64
N ARG A 274 -14.65 8.61 18.95
CA ARG A 274 -14.17 9.66 19.85
C ARG A 274 -12.74 10.08 19.49
N MET A 275 -12.48 11.40 19.47
CA MET A 275 -11.17 12.01 19.18
C MET A 275 -10.72 11.78 17.74
N LYS A 276 -9.44 11.98 17.46
CA LYS A 276 -8.80 11.92 16.12
C LYS A 276 -7.34 11.52 16.25
N LYS A 277 -6.56 11.61 15.18
CA LYS A 277 -5.10 11.38 15.15
C LYS A 277 -4.41 11.86 16.43
N GLY A 278 -3.45 11.08 16.93
CA GLY A 278 -2.74 11.36 18.18
C GLY A 278 -3.44 10.85 19.44
N SER A 279 -4.64 10.31 19.34
CA SER A 279 -5.44 9.79 20.43
C SER A 279 -5.48 8.27 20.42
N ILE A 280 -5.49 7.65 21.62
CA ILE A 280 -5.67 6.20 21.80
C ILE A 280 -7.13 5.75 21.70
N TYR A 281 -8.07 6.67 21.47
CA TYR A 281 -9.47 6.35 21.26
C TYR A 281 -9.76 5.94 19.81
N GLU A 282 -10.99 5.51 19.54
CA GLU A 282 -11.46 5.02 18.24
C GLU A 282 -11.07 5.96 17.08
N GLY A 283 -11.30 7.28 17.23
CA GLY A 283 -10.97 8.25 16.19
C GLY A 283 -9.49 8.40 15.87
N GLY A 284 -8.60 7.92 16.74
CA GLY A 284 -7.15 7.94 16.49
C GLY A 284 -6.58 6.62 16.01
N LEU A 285 -7.26 5.48 16.29
CA LEU A 285 -6.73 4.14 16.03
C LEU A 285 -7.53 3.35 14.98
N ARG A 286 -8.86 3.54 14.94
CA ARG A 286 -9.70 2.83 13.98
C ARG A 286 -9.52 3.42 12.58
N VAL A 287 -9.26 2.57 11.60
CA VAL A 287 -8.94 2.98 10.23
C VAL A 287 -9.80 2.24 9.22
N PRO A 288 -10.02 2.86 8.03
CA PRO A 288 -10.79 2.23 6.96
C PRO A 288 -10.09 1.01 6.37
#